data_92595658ba200e7e070a6dfa7356049a
#
_entry.id   92595658ba200e7e070a6dfa7356049a
#
_cell.length_a   1.000
_cell.length_b   1.000
_cell.length_c   1.000
_cell.angle_alpha   90.00
_cell.angle_beta   90.00
_cell.angle_gamma   90.00
#
_symmetry.space_group_name_H-M   'P 1'
#
loop_
_entity.id
_entity.type
_entity.pdbx_description
1 polymer ?
#
loop_
_entity_poly.entity_id
_entity_poly.type
_entity_poly.pdbx_seq_one_letter_code
_entity_poly.pdbx_strand_id
1 'polypeptide(L)'
;METQERKKYTEAMIKKLPKKNQKYYVLDSEVIGLRIYVQITGEKSFYLQRYIKEFKYSKKTKIGDWPEMSIAASRKLAALIKADNVQGKDPIVAAAERAAEKTLGDVCAEYISKKHDPKTKDQSKKKAEKSSIDAWLMGNSQDPKIIDTWKKHKEDLNINSKQLSKINAETVLEYHAAISTKNTYVANRMVGVIGKLFNYAKVKGYYSSDNPASKLKKNLNKEIKDHHDYYSTANMNKLIAAALKLSKQHDKRTGCYAILASLFCGGRPQSEVFNLTVDQIDLKNMVIHYKKTKTGQWTRPITPRMVEHLKLIIKHRSDADPVLYFPKEDLRHKYLFPNSNYGLIRRSKRGLKPCKLLHVKDVRKLFAEIKKVAGVEDRDLKSLRHTFAVFCVSQGISLRVIQKYLGHKSIQTTEIYAAVTDDFIQQESEKIAAGYVA
;
A
#
# COMPACT_ATOMS: atom_id res chain seq x y z
N MET A 1 -36.56 58.47 12.66
CA MET A 1 -35.93 57.20 12.97
C MET A 1 -36.12 56.92 14.46
N GLU A 2 -37.03 56.01 14.85
CA GLU A 2 -37.21 55.69 16.26
C GLU A 2 -35.91 55.07 16.77
N THR A 3 -35.31 55.66 17.78
CA THR A 3 -34.17 55.16 18.51
C THR A 3 -34.61 53.87 19.20
N GLN A 4 -34.28 52.72 18.60
CA GLN A 4 -34.60 51.41 19.20
C GLN A 4 -33.77 51.22 20.47
N GLU A 5 -34.48 51.19 21.60
CA GLU A 5 -33.91 51.02 22.93
C GLU A 5 -33.19 49.66 23.10
N ARG A 6 -31.98 49.69 23.61
CA ARG A 6 -31.25 48.49 23.94
C ARG A 6 -31.76 47.90 25.24
N LYS A 7 -32.04 46.59 25.27
CA LYS A 7 -32.54 45.88 26.45
C LYS A 7 -31.61 44.75 26.87
N LYS A 8 -31.46 44.61 28.17
CA LYS A 8 -30.72 43.42 28.70
C LYS A 8 -31.56 42.17 28.44
N TYR A 9 -31.03 41.24 27.67
CA TYR A 9 -31.73 39.99 27.41
C TYR A 9 -31.81 39.14 28.68
N THR A 10 -33.02 38.76 29.02
CA THR A 10 -33.38 37.74 30.02
C THR A 10 -34.39 36.77 29.37
N GLU A 11 -34.47 35.55 29.85
CA GLU A 11 -35.42 34.58 29.30
C GLU A 11 -36.87 35.05 29.44
N ALA A 12 -37.20 35.64 30.61
CA ALA A 12 -38.52 36.18 30.86
C ALA A 12 -38.88 37.36 29.90
N MET A 13 -37.90 38.21 29.60
CA MET A 13 -38.07 39.29 28.63
C MET A 13 -38.29 38.77 27.23
N ILE A 14 -37.46 37.81 26.77
CA ILE A 14 -37.56 37.26 25.41
C ILE A 14 -38.88 36.48 25.27
N LYS A 15 -39.29 35.71 26.28
CA LYS A 15 -40.55 34.97 26.28
C LYS A 15 -41.76 35.92 26.12
N LYS A 16 -41.75 37.06 26.78
CA LYS A 16 -42.83 38.08 26.77
C LYS A 16 -42.86 38.94 25.50
N LEU A 17 -41.89 38.86 24.58
CA LEU A 17 -41.91 39.62 23.33
C LEU A 17 -43.17 39.31 22.51
N PRO A 18 -44.07 40.30 22.25
CA PRO A 18 -45.33 40.02 21.59
C PRO A 18 -45.15 39.78 20.09
N LYS A 19 -46.02 38.94 19.55
CA LYS A 19 -46.22 38.81 18.11
C LYS A 19 -46.81 40.10 17.55
N LYS A 20 -46.28 40.64 16.45
CA LYS A 20 -46.78 41.81 15.74
C LYS A 20 -47.07 41.50 14.27
N ASN A 21 -47.86 42.35 13.61
CA ASN A 21 -48.19 42.22 12.19
C ASN A 21 -46.99 42.44 11.26
N GLN A 22 -45.85 42.91 11.82
CA GLN A 22 -44.60 43.09 11.10
C GLN A 22 -43.44 42.52 11.90
N LYS A 23 -42.47 41.99 11.18
CA LYS A 23 -41.19 41.53 11.75
C LYS A 23 -40.45 42.68 12.41
N TYR A 24 -40.03 42.52 13.66
CA TYR A 24 -39.25 43.47 14.39
C TYR A 24 -38.08 42.84 15.10
N TYR A 25 -37.20 43.65 15.67
CA TYR A 25 -36.09 43.19 16.46
C TYR A 25 -35.87 44.05 17.70
N VAL A 26 -35.22 43.44 18.68
CA VAL A 26 -34.77 44.12 19.91
C VAL A 26 -33.25 44.00 19.98
N LEU A 27 -32.59 45.07 20.45
CA LEU A 27 -31.12 45.12 20.58
C LEU A 27 -30.68 44.62 21.95
N ASP A 28 -29.59 43.83 22.00
CA ASP A 28 -28.97 43.49 23.28
C ASP A 28 -28.17 44.70 23.82
N SER A 29 -28.28 44.94 25.14
CA SER A 29 -27.51 45.99 25.81
C SER A 29 -26.06 45.57 26.10
N GLU A 30 -25.78 44.24 26.23
CA GLU A 30 -24.45 43.72 26.60
C GLU A 30 -23.57 43.51 25.37
N VAL A 31 -24.12 43.00 24.28
CA VAL A 31 -23.34 42.73 23.06
C VAL A 31 -23.82 43.61 21.91
N ILE A 32 -23.03 44.63 21.60
CA ILE A 32 -23.31 45.57 20.50
C ILE A 32 -23.48 44.78 19.18
N GLY A 33 -24.62 45.05 18.48
CA GLY A 33 -24.93 44.40 17.20
C GLY A 33 -25.68 43.08 17.32
N LEU A 34 -25.75 42.45 18.50
CA LEU A 34 -26.60 41.28 18.73
C LEU A 34 -28.08 41.75 18.78
N ARG A 35 -28.91 41.05 18.00
CA ARG A 35 -30.34 41.36 17.86
C ARG A 35 -31.14 40.06 17.98
N ILE A 36 -32.30 40.13 18.64
CA ILE A 36 -33.30 39.08 18.56
C ILE A 36 -34.42 39.58 17.63
N TYR A 37 -34.66 38.83 16.58
CA TYR A 37 -35.77 39.06 15.64
C TYR A 37 -36.97 38.23 16.07
N VAL A 38 -38.14 38.87 16.05
CA VAL A 38 -39.44 38.24 16.23
C VAL A 38 -40.14 38.23 14.87
N GLN A 39 -40.41 37.04 14.36
CA GLN A 39 -41.12 36.85 13.10
C GLN A 39 -42.61 37.13 13.26
N ILE A 40 -43.32 37.28 12.15
CA ILE A 40 -44.79 37.42 12.13
C ILE A 40 -45.44 36.15 12.70
N THR A 41 -44.79 34.97 12.55
CA THR A 41 -45.21 33.70 13.14
C THR A 41 -45.08 33.65 14.66
N GLY A 42 -44.26 34.54 15.23
CA GLY A 42 -43.92 34.57 16.67
C GLY A 42 -42.58 33.85 16.97
N GLU A 43 -41.97 33.22 16.00
CA GLU A 43 -40.64 32.64 16.13
C GLU A 43 -39.57 33.69 16.39
N LYS A 44 -38.59 33.31 17.21
CA LYS A 44 -37.54 34.24 17.67
C LYS A 44 -36.19 33.70 17.30
N SER A 45 -35.36 34.54 16.68
CA SER A 45 -34.01 34.10 16.21
C SER A 45 -32.97 35.17 16.55
N PHE A 46 -31.80 34.76 16.98
CA PHE A 46 -30.66 35.65 17.24
C PHE A 46 -29.91 35.92 15.95
N TYR A 47 -29.56 37.18 15.77
CA TYR A 47 -28.77 37.69 14.65
C TYR A 47 -27.68 38.63 15.16
N LEU A 48 -26.51 38.59 14.53
CA LEU A 48 -25.46 39.58 14.71
C LEU A 48 -25.43 40.51 13.48
N GLN A 49 -25.61 41.81 13.67
CA GLN A 49 -25.36 42.80 12.63
C GLN A 49 -24.06 43.50 12.94
N ARG A 50 -23.18 43.56 11.96
CA ARG A 50 -21.84 44.14 12.09
C ARG A 50 -21.48 44.89 10.81
N TYR A 51 -20.73 45.97 10.98
CA TYR A 51 -20.15 46.71 9.87
C TYR A 51 -18.76 46.09 9.57
N ILE A 52 -18.55 45.73 8.33
CA ILE A 52 -17.27 45.17 7.86
C ILE A 52 -16.51 46.29 7.17
N LYS A 53 -15.48 46.84 7.83
CA LYS A 53 -14.73 48.00 7.36
C LYS A 53 -14.05 47.77 6.00
N GLU A 54 -13.48 46.61 5.75
CA GLU A 54 -12.80 46.25 4.49
C GLU A 54 -13.73 46.35 3.27
N PHE A 55 -14.99 46.01 3.44
CA PHE A 55 -15.97 45.95 2.35
C PHE A 55 -17.01 47.08 2.43
N LYS A 56 -16.91 47.98 3.38
CA LYS A 56 -17.81 49.14 3.59
C LYS A 56 -19.30 48.79 3.61
N TYR A 57 -19.69 47.60 4.08
CA TYR A 57 -21.09 47.18 4.19
C TYR A 57 -21.44 46.55 5.54
N SER A 58 -22.73 46.54 5.87
CA SER A 58 -23.23 45.87 7.08
C SER A 58 -23.73 44.47 6.76
N LYS A 59 -23.13 43.49 7.39
CA LYS A 59 -23.53 42.08 7.27
C LYS A 59 -24.43 41.68 8.44
N LYS A 60 -25.55 41.04 8.11
CA LYS A 60 -26.50 40.46 9.07
C LYS A 60 -26.33 38.93 9.02
N THR A 61 -26.00 38.31 10.16
CA THR A 61 -25.73 36.87 10.26
C THR A 61 -26.69 36.27 11.28
N LYS A 62 -27.43 35.22 10.90
CA LYS A 62 -28.21 34.40 11.83
C LYS A 62 -27.25 33.60 12.72
N ILE A 63 -27.48 33.64 14.05
CA ILE A 63 -26.65 32.90 15.04
C ILE A 63 -27.35 31.63 15.47
N GLY A 64 -28.65 31.67 15.68
CA GLY A 64 -29.47 30.53 16.10
C GLY A 64 -30.87 30.91 16.45
N ASP A 65 -31.68 29.95 16.77
CA ASP A 65 -33.10 30.10 17.12
C ASP A 65 -33.29 29.97 18.62
N TRP A 66 -34.20 30.77 19.16
CA TRP A 66 -34.65 30.68 20.55
C TRP A 66 -35.93 29.83 20.58
N PRO A 67 -36.10 28.88 21.54
CA PRO A 67 -35.31 28.65 22.76
C PRO A 67 -34.13 27.69 22.61
N GLU A 68 -33.89 27.06 21.44
CA GLU A 68 -32.86 26.09 21.21
C GLU A 68 -31.45 26.60 21.55
N MET A 69 -31.20 27.90 21.28
CA MET A 69 -29.98 28.60 21.67
C MET A 69 -30.21 29.47 22.89
N SER A 70 -29.44 29.29 23.94
CA SER A 70 -29.47 30.14 25.15
C SER A 70 -28.90 31.54 24.87
N ILE A 71 -29.33 32.51 25.70
CA ILE A 71 -28.81 33.90 25.62
C ILE A 71 -27.29 33.93 25.82
N ALA A 72 -26.77 33.14 26.79
CA ALA A 72 -25.36 33.08 27.06
C ALA A 72 -24.58 32.51 25.86
N ALA A 73 -25.08 31.46 25.22
CA ALA A 73 -24.50 30.87 24.01
C ALA A 73 -24.52 31.86 22.84
N SER A 74 -25.62 32.62 22.64
CA SER A 74 -25.72 33.61 21.57
C SER A 74 -24.74 34.78 21.76
N ARG A 75 -24.53 35.25 23.01
CA ARG A 75 -23.54 36.27 23.35
C ARG A 75 -22.12 35.80 23.14
N LYS A 76 -21.81 34.57 23.59
CA LYS A 76 -20.49 33.96 23.42
C LYS A 76 -20.13 33.78 21.94
N LEU A 77 -21.08 33.32 21.13
CA LEU A 77 -20.87 33.16 19.69
C LEU A 77 -20.75 34.52 18.99
N ALA A 78 -21.55 35.50 19.37
CA ALA A 78 -21.45 36.85 18.83
C ALA A 78 -20.10 37.53 19.16
N ALA A 79 -19.56 37.30 20.36
CA ALA A 79 -18.23 37.77 20.75
C ALA A 79 -17.12 37.08 19.96
N LEU A 80 -17.17 35.75 19.76
CA LEU A 80 -16.25 35.01 18.93
C LEU A 80 -16.25 35.51 17.48
N ILE A 81 -17.44 35.71 16.89
CA ILE A 81 -17.59 36.22 15.53
C ILE A 81 -16.98 37.62 15.39
N LYS A 82 -17.03 38.43 16.45
CA LYS A 82 -16.41 39.78 16.45
C LYS A 82 -14.87 39.69 16.58
N ALA A 83 -14.35 38.83 17.45
CA ALA A 83 -12.92 38.66 17.66
C ALA A 83 -12.21 38.16 16.37
N ASP A 84 -12.80 37.19 15.67
CA ASP A 84 -12.26 36.66 14.42
C ASP A 84 -12.27 37.69 13.26
N ASN A 85 -13.21 38.63 13.26
CA ASN A 85 -13.21 39.71 12.29
C ASN A 85 -12.05 40.68 12.45
N VAL A 86 -11.54 40.88 13.68
CA VAL A 86 -10.35 41.69 13.92
C VAL A 86 -9.10 41.07 13.27
N GLN A 87 -9.12 39.76 13.03
CA GLN A 87 -8.05 38.99 12.37
C GLN A 87 -8.29 38.78 10.86
N GLY A 88 -9.32 39.42 10.26
CA GLY A 88 -9.61 39.28 8.82
C GLY A 88 -10.23 37.95 8.39
N LYS A 89 -10.66 37.10 9.34
CA LYS A 89 -11.30 35.81 9.04
C LYS A 89 -12.78 35.85 9.42
N ASP A 90 -13.67 35.65 8.44
CA ASP A 90 -15.10 35.45 8.71
C ASP A 90 -15.33 33.99 9.21
N PRO A 91 -15.73 33.77 10.49
CA PRO A 91 -15.87 32.41 11.02
C PRO A 91 -16.97 31.60 10.34
N ILE A 92 -17.94 32.26 9.70
CA ILE A 92 -19.00 31.57 8.95
C ILE A 92 -18.47 31.11 7.61
N VAL A 93 -17.65 31.92 6.95
CA VAL A 93 -16.93 31.49 5.74
C VAL A 93 -15.94 30.39 6.10
N ALA A 94 -15.16 30.54 7.17
CA ALA A 94 -14.25 29.54 7.66
C ALA A 94 -14.97 28.25 8.10
N ALA A 95 -16.17 28.33 8.69
CA ALA A 95 -16.98 27.16 9.03
C ALA A 95 -17.58 26.49 7.79
N ALA A 96 -18.02 27.25 6.79
CA ALA A 96 -18.51 26.76 5.52
C ALA A 96 -17.36 26.12 4.70
N GLU A 97 -16.18 26.75 4.69
CA GLU A 97 -14.97 26.18 4.06
C GLU A 97 -14.54 24.89 4.76
N ARG A 98 -14.58 24.85 6.10
CA ARG A 98 -14.33 23.61 6.87
C ARG A 98 -15.38 22.54 6.58
N ALA A 99 -16.67 22.89 6.45
CA ALA A 99 -17.72 21.95 6.11
C ALA A 99 -17.57 21.41 4.67
N ALA A 100 -17.04 22.24 3.76
CA ALA A 100 -16.73 21.87 2.38
C ALA A 100 -15.37 21.16 2.24
N GLU A 101 -14.58 21.07 3.32
CA GLU A 101 -13.28 20.42 3.30
C GLU A 101 -13.41 18.94 2.99
N LYS A 102 -12.58 18.45 2.06
CA LYS A 102 -12.57 17.04 1.67
C LYS A 102 -12.17 16.14 2.83
N THR A 103 -12.86 15.00 2.92
CA THR A 103 -12.44 13.90 3.79
C THR A 103 -11.28 13.12 3.17
N LEU A 104 -10.59 12.32 3.97
CA LEU A 104 -9.56 11.41 3.44
C LEU A 104 -10.16 10.40 2.46
N GLY A 105 -11.42 9.99 2.67
CA GLY A 105 -12.16 9.11 1.76
C GLY A 105 -12.40 9.73 0.40
N ASP A 106 -12.78 11.02 0.33
CA ASP A 106 -12.97 11.75 -0.93
C ASP A 106 -11.67 11.83 -1.72
N VAL A 107 -10.57 12.19 -1.05
CA VAL A 107 -9.24 12.23 -1.64
C VAL A 107 -8.82 10.85 -2.14
N CYS A 108 -9.11 9.81 -1.37
CA CYS A 108 -8.81 8.43 -1.72
C CYS A 108 -9.57 7.99 -2.97
N ALA A 109 -10.87 8.26 -3.05
CA ALA A 109 -11.70 7.92 -4.22
C ALA A 109 -11.19 8.62 -5.48
N GLU A 110 -10.86 9.91 -5.40
CA GLU A 110 -10.29 10.66 -6.52
C GLU A 110 -8.90 10.12 -6.92
N TYR A 111 -8.03 9.83 -5.96
CA TYR A 111 -6.71 9.25 -6.22
C TYR A 111 -6.81 7.90 -6.92
N ILE A 112 -7.71 7.02 -6.48
CA ILE A 112 -7.94 5.72 -7.10
C ILE A 112 -8.44 5.89 -8.54
N SER A 113 -9.44 6.75 -8.77
CA SER A 113 -10.02 6.96 -10.09
C SER A 113 -8.98 7.42 -11.12
N LYS A 114 -8.13 8.38 -10.75
CA LYS A 114 -7.08 8.92 -11.64
C LYS A 114 -5.89 7.99 -11.83
N LYS A 115 -5.45 7.31 -10.77
CA LYS A 115 -4.28 6.43 -10.83
C LYS A 115 -4.56 5.07 -11.45
N HIS A 116 -5.81 4.60 -11.37
CA HIS A 116 -6.23 3.29 -11.86
C HIS A 116 -6.84 3.35 -13.26
N ASP A 117 -6.58 4.42 -14.03
CA ASP A 117 -6.90 4.45 -15.44
C ASP A 117 -6.35 3.19 -16.13
N PRO A 118 -7.20 2.43 -16.88
CA PRO A 118 -6.82 1.21 -17.58
C PRO A 118 -5.65 1.37 -18.55
N LYS A 119 -5.41 2.58 -19.04
CA LYS A 119 -4.34 2.93 -19.99
C LYS A 119 -2.92 2.96 -19.38
N THR A 120 -2.76 2.89 -18.06
CA THR A 120 -1.45 2.99 -17.42
C THR A 120 -0.77 1.62 -17.19
N LYS A 121 0.54 1.53 -17.46
CA LYS A 121 1.34 0.31 -17.66
C LYS A 121 1.54 -0.67 -16.47
N ASP A 122 1.16 -0.41 -15.23
CA ASP A 122 1.45 -1.32 -14.09
C ASP A 122 0.21 -1.71 -13.30
N GLN A 123 -0.67 -2.46 -13.95
CA GLN A 123 -1.99 -2.81 -13.40
C GLN A 123 -1.95 -3.76 -12.19
N SER A 124 -0.96 -4.66 -12.08
CA SER A 124 -0.92 -5.66 -11.00
C SER A 124 -0.65 -5.04 -9.63
N LYS A 125 0.31 -4.11 -9.53
CA LYS A 125 0.62 -3.40 -8.29
C LYS A 125 -0.49 -2.43 -7.88
N LYS A 126 -1.12 -1.79 -8.87
CA LYS A 126 -2.27 -0.91 -8.66
C LYS A 126 -3.46 -1.70 -8.10
N LYS A 127 -3.73 -2.88 -8.64
CA LYS A 127 -4.80 -3.77 -8.14
C LYS A 127 -4.56 -4.18 -6.68
N ALA A 128 -3.32 -4.52 -6.30
CA ALA A 128 -2.98 -4.87 -4.93
C ALA A 128 -3.06 -3.67 -3.96
N GLU A 129 -2.66 -2.46 -4.40
CA GLU A 129 -2.81 -1.22 -3.62
C GLU A 129 -4.29 -0.89 -3.44
N LYS A 130 -5.09 -0.93 -4.52
CA LYS A 130 -6.53 -0.72 -4.47
C LYS A 130 -7.21 -1.70 -3.52
N SER A 131 -6.93 -3.00 -3.62
CA SER A 131 -7.51 -4.01 -2.74
C SER A 131 -7.18 -3.77 -1.27
N SER A 132 -5.97 -3.31 -0.95
CA SER A 132 -5.60 -2.96 0.43
C SER A 132 -6.30 -1.69 0.91
N ILE A 133 -6.46 -0.70 0.05
CA ILE A 133 -7.21 0.52 0.35
C ILE A 133 -8.68 0.18 0.60
N ASP A 134 -9.30 -0.58 -0.30
CA ASP A 134 -10.70 -0.97 -0.18
C ASP A 134 -10.94 -1.73 1.14
N ALA A 135 -10.05 -2.66 1.48
CA ALA A 135 -10.20 -3.49 2.68
C ALA A 135 -9.93 -2.71 3.99
N TRP A 136 -8.85 -1.95 4.06
CA TRP A 136 -8.36 -1.38 5.32
C TRP A 136 -8.71 0.10 5.51
N LEU A 137 -8.75 0.89 4.45
CA LEU A 137 -9.10 2.30 4.57
C LEU A 137 -10.60 2.54 4.36
N MET A 138 -11.23 1.84 3.42
CA MET A 138 -12.65 2.03 3.10
C MET A 138 -13.58 1.06 3.83
N GLY A 139 -13.04 0.07 4.55
CA GLY A 139 -13.83 -0.93 5.29
C GLY A 139 -14.57 -1.96 4.40
N ASN A 140 -14.29 -1.97 3.10
CA ASN A 140 -14.95 -2.83 2.12
C ASN A 140 -14.21 -4.17 1.98
N SER A 141 -14.27 -5.05 2.98
CA SER A 141 -13.64 -6.37 2.96
C SER A 141 -14.67 -7.49 3.08
N GLN A 142 -14.41 -8.60 2.37
CA GLN A 142 -15.14 -9.87 2.55
C GLN A 142 -14.35 -10.86 3.43
N ASP A 143 -13.13 -10.51 3.87
CA ASP A 143 -12.33 -11.35 4.76
C ASP A 143 -12.87 -11.23 6.20
N PRO A 144 -13.35 -12.34 6.81
CA PRO A 144 -13.90 -12.32 8.16
C PRO A 144 -12.97 -11.75 9.21
N LYS A 145 -11.65 -11.96 9.02
CA LYS A 145 -10.62 -11.48 9.95
C LYS A 145 -10.47 -9.96 9.91
N ILE A 146 -10.63 -9.37 8.73
CA ILE A 146 -10.58 -7.90 8.55
C ILE A 146 -11.87 -7.29 9.10
N ILE A 147 -13.01 -7.91 8.81
CA ILE A 147 -14.31 -7.47 9.31
C ILE A 147 -14.32 -7.45 10.85
N ASP A 148 -13.80 -8.51 11.50
CA ASP A 148 -13.68 -8.58 12.95
C ASP A 148 -12.80 -7.47 13.52
N THR A 149 -11.65 -7.19 12.87
CA THR A 149 -10.78 -6.08 13.27
C THR A 149 -11.48 -4.73 13.14
N TRP A 150 -12.25 -4.49 12.07
CA TRP A 150 -13.06 -3.29 11.89
C TRP A 150 -14.14 -3.13 12.97
N LYS A 151 -14.79 -4.22 13.39
CA LYS A 151 -15.78 -4.20 14.46
C LYS A 151 -15.16 -3.80 15.80
N LYS A 152 -13.97 -4.31 16.11
CA LYS A 152 -13.27 -4.04 17.38
C LYS A 152 -12.67 -2.63 17.48
N HIS A 153 -12.20 -2.08 16.36
CA HIS A 153 -11.44 -0.83 16.28
C HIS A 153 -12.12 0.19 15.34
N LYS A 154 -13.45 0.27 15.37
CA LYS A 154 -14.23 1.08 14.41
C LYS A 154 -13.85 2.56 14.44
N GLU A 155 -13.65 3.14 15.61
CA GLU A 155 -13.33 4.56 15.76
C GLU A 155 -11.95 4.88 15.19
N ASP A 156 -10.94 4.05 15.47
CA ASP A 156 -9.57 4.25 15.00
C ASP A 156 -9.44 4.00 13.50
N LEU A 157 -10.16 2.99 12.98
CA LEU A 157 -10.13 2.62 11.56
C LEU A 157 -10.96 3.54 10.68
N ASN A 158 -11.93 4.29 11.23
CA ASN A 158 -12.78 5.21 10.47
C ASN A 158 -12.10 6.54 10.13
N ILE A 159 -10.80 6.49 9.82
CA ILE A 159 -10.02 7.68 9.44
C ILE A 159 -10.47 8.27 8.09
N ASN A 160 -11.08 7.46 7.22
CA ASN A 160 -11.57 7.87 5.90
C ASN A 160 -12.70 8.90 5.98
N SER A 161 -13.53 8.88 7.02
CA SER A 161 -14.60 9.86 7.22
C SER A 161 -14.12 11.19 7.81
N LYS A 162 -12.88 11.23 8.32
CA LYS A 162 -12.33 12.45 8.93
C LYS A 162 -11.89 13.45 7.85
N GLN A 163 -12.13 14.73 8.08
CA GLN A 163 -11.60 15.84 7.27
C GLN A 163 -10.07 15.86 7.36
N LEU A 164 -9.40 16.31 6.30
CA LEU A 164 -7.93 16.29 6.23
C LEU A 164 -7.29 17.09 7.37
N SER A 165 -7.86 18.24 7.73
CA SER A 165 -7.38 19.09 8.82
C SER A 165 -7.47 18.46 10.22
N LYS A 166 -8.34 17.46 10.39
CA LYS A 166 -8.56 16.74 11.65
C LYS A 166 -7.68 15.50 11.80
N ILE A 167 -6.89 15.17 10.79
CA ILE A 167 -5.99 14.00 10.82
C ILE A 167 -4.59 14.49 11.15
N ASN A 168 -4.14 14.21 12.36
CA ASN A 168 -2.79 14.48 12.84
C ASN A 168 -1.94 13.19 12.89
N ALA A 169 -0.71 13.29 13.37
CA ALA A 169 0.19 12.14 13.48
C ALA A 169 -0.33 11.09 14.47
N GLU A 170 -0.97 11.50 15.55
CA GLU A 170 -1.57 10.62 16.56
C GLU A 170 -2.71 9.79 15.97
N THR A 171 -3.64 10.42 15.25
CA THR A 171 -4.72 9.72 14.52
C THR A 171 -4.17 8.64 13.57
N VAL A 172 -3.04 8.91 12.90
CA VAL A 172 -2.40 7.93 12.01
C VAL A 172 -1.75 6.81 12.81
N LEU A 173 -1.22 7.07 14.01
CA LEU A 173 -0.66 6.05 14.90
C LEU A 173 -1.74 5.16 15.49
N GLU A 174 -2.88 5.70 15.93
CA GLU A 174 -4.04 4.94 16.39
C GLU A 174 -4.54 3.99 15.31
N TYR A 175 -4.71 4.51 14.09
CA TYR A 175 -5.06 3.69 12.92
C TYR A 175 -4.03 2.59 12.64
N HIS A 176 -2.72 2.90 12.74
CA HIS A 176 -1.65 1.93 12.60
C HIS A 176 -1.70 0.86 13.69
N ALA A 177 -1.88 1.25 14.95
CA ALA A 177 -1.96 0.34 16.08
C ALA A 177 -3.12 -0.65 15.91
N ALA A 178 -4.30 -0.17 15.54
CA ALA A 178 -5.49 -1.00 15.29
C ALA A 178 -5.24 -2.09 14.24
N ILE A 179 -4.58 -1.76 13.12
CA ILE A 179 -4.22 -2.75 12.08
C ILE A 179 -3.10 -3.67 12.55
N SER A 180 -2.13 -3.15 13.34
CA SER A 180 -0.97 -3.90 13.82
C SER A 180 -1.35 -5.09 14.71
N THR A 181 -2.50 -5.02 15.39
CA THR A 181 -3.05 -6.16 16.15
C THR A 181 -3.23 -7.40 15.29
N LYS A 182 -3.40 -7.20 13.97
CA LYS A 182 -3.58 -8.28 13.00
C LYS A 182 -2.36 -8.52 12.15
N ASN A 183 -1.76 -7.47 11.63
CA ASN A 183 -0.61 -7.57 10.71
C ASN A 183 0.16 -6.26 10.63
N THR A 184 1.33 -6.21 11.27
CA THR A 184 2.22 -5.05 11.29
C THR A 184 2.70 -4.62 9.91
N TYR A 185 2.95 -5.59 9.00
CA TYR A 185 3.34 -5.28 7.62
C TYR A 185 2.26 -4.50 6.87
N VAL A 186 1.00 -4.92 7.04
CA VAL A 186 -0.15 -4.22 6.43
C VAL A 186 -0.30 -2.84 7.06
N ALA A 187 -0.19 -2.71 8.38
CA ALA A 187 -0.24 -1.44 9.09
C ALA A 187 0.80 -0.44 8.57
N ASN A 188 2.07 -0.84 8.51
CA ASN A 188 3.16 -0.04 7.95
C ASN A 188 2.90 0.41 6.51
N ARG A 189 2.36 -0.50 5.69
CA ARG A 189 1.98 -0.20 4.31
C ARG A 189 0.87 0.83 4.24
N MET A 190 -0.14 0.74 5.10
CA MET A 190 -1.28 1.67 5.11
C MET A 190 -0.87 3.07 5.53
N VAL A 191 0.04 3.24 6.50
CA VAL A 191 0.65 4.55 6.81
C VAL A 191 1.34 5.13 5.56
N GLY A 192 2.04 4.29 4.79
CA GLY A 192 2.62 4.71 3.52
C GLY A 192 1.57 5.15 2.47
N VAL A 193 0.40 4.52 2.46
CA VAL A 193 -0.74 4.90 1.60
C VAL A 193 -1.31 6.25 2.04
N ILE A 194 -1.60 6.43 3.35
CA ILE A 194 -2.07 7.71 3.90
C ILE A 194 -1.11 8.83 3.54
N GLY A 195 0.21 8.61 3.69
CA GLY A 195 1.21 9.60 3.31
C GLY A 195 1.16 10.00 1.82
N LYS A 196 0.87 9.04 0.93
CA LYS A 196 0.67 9.34 -0.51
C LYS A 196 -0.61 10.15 -0.76
N LEU A 197 -1.69 9.85 -0.04
CA LEU A 197 -2.97 10.58 -0.16
C LEU A 197 -2.81 12.02 0.30
N PHE A 198 -2.12 12.29 1.41
CA PHE A 198 -1.81 13.65 1.85
C PHE A 198 -0.92 14.40 0.87
N ASN A 199 0.11 13.76 0.32
CA ASN A 199 0.93 14.39 -0.73
C ASN A 199 0.11 14.69 -1.99
N TYR A 200 -0.82 13.81 -2.37
CA TYR A 200 -1.74 14.06 -3.47
C TYR A 200 -2.68 15.23 -3.16
N ALA A 201 -3.23 15.29 -1.94
CA ALA A 201 -4.08 16.40 -1.49
C ALA A 201 -3.33 17.74 -1.52
N LYS A 202 -2.05 17.78 -1.11
CA LYS A 202 -1.20 18.99 -1.22
C LYS A 202 -1.01 19.44 -2.66
N VAL A 203 -0.70 18.53 -3.57
CA VAL A 203 -0.56 18.87 -5.02
C VAL A 203 -1.87 19.40 -5.61
N LYS A 204 -3.01 18.95 -5.08
CA LYS A 204 -4.34 19.41 -5.51
C LYS A 204 -4.82 20.68 -4.82
N GLY A 205 -4.08 21.22 -3.87
CA GLY A 205 -4.49 22.37 -3.08
C GLY A 205 -5.58 22.10 -2.04
N TYR A 206 -5.90 20.82 -1.77
CA TYR A 206 -6.90 20.45 -0.75
C TYR A 206 -6.34 20.48 0.67
N TYR A 207 -5.03 20.53 0.82
CA TYR A 207 -4.34 20.50 2.11
C TYR A 207 -3.03 21.28 2.04
N SER A 208 -2.77 22.16 3.00
CA SER A 208 -1.59 23.05 3.01
C SER A 208 -0.57 22.70 4.09
N SER A 209 -1.00 22.06 5.18
CA SER A 209 -0.14 21.74 6.33
C SER A 209 0.83 20.58 6.08
N ASP A 210 1.67 20.26 7.05
CA ASP A 210 2.59 19.13 6.96
C ASP A 210 1.86 17.79 6.88
N ASN A 211 2.41 16.87 6.07
CA ASN A 211 1.86 15.53 5.93
C ASN A 211 2.00 14.74 7.25
N PRO A 212 0.90 14.36 7.92
CA PRO A 212 0.92 13.73 9.23
C PRO A 212 1.63 12.37 9.24
N ALA A 213 1.71 11.70 8.11
CA ALA A 213 2.40 10.41 7.98
C ALA A 213 3.90 10.53 7.67
N SER A 214 4.43 11.74 7.39
CA SER A 214 5.80 11.91 6.89
C SER A 214 6.87 11.51 7.91
N LYS A 215 6.69 11.90 9.16
CA LYS A 215 7.63 11.65 10.26
C LYS A 215 7.48 10.24 10.87
N LEU A 216 6.34 9.57 10.65
CA LEU A 216 6.03 8.29 11.29
C LEU A 216 6.81 7.11 10.74
N LYS A 217 7.20 7.14 9.45
CA LYS A 217 7.88 6.00 8.79
C LYS A 217 9.17 5.53 9.47
N LYS A 218 9.86 6.41 10.20
CA LYS A 218 11.10 6.05 10.92
C LYS A 218 10.83 5.35 12.25
N ASN A 219 9.65 5.57 12.83
CA ASN A 219 9.29 5.13 14.19
C ASN A 219 8.27 3.98 14.19
N LEU A 220 7.85 3.49 13.02
CA LEU A 220 6.96 2.35 12.94
C LEU A 220 7.68 1.07 13.39
N ASN A 221 6.93 0.15 13.98
CA ASN A 221 7.44 -1.15 14.42
C ASN A 221 8.25 -1.81 13.31
N LYS A 222 9.51 -2.11 13.59
CA LYS A 222 10.34 -2.86 12.66
C LYS A 222 9.70 -4.23 12.45
N GLU A 223 9.48 -4.57 11.19
CA GLU A 223 9.08 -5.93 10.85
C GLU A 223 10.22 -6.85 11.26
N ILE A 224 9.92 -7.81 12.13
CA ILE A 224 10.84 -8.92 12.37
C ILE A 224 10.79 -9.75 11.08
N LYS A 225 11.78 -9.54 10.22
CA LYS A 225 11.97 -10.39 9.06
C LYS A 225 12.63 -11.66 9.55
N ASP A 226 11.90 -12.76 9.47
CA ASP A 226 12.51 -14.07 9.59
C ASP A 226 13.51 -14.23 8.44
N HIS A 227 14.80 -14.11 8.76
CA HIS A 227 15.89 -14.29 7.80
C HIS A 227 16.18 -15.77 7.52
N HIS A 228 15.48 -16.70 8.18
CA HIS A 228 15.62 -18.14 8.04
C HIS A 228 14.73 -18.77 6.95
N ASP A 229 14.13 -17.95 6.06
CA ASP A 229 13.32 -18.45 4.93
C ASP A 229 14.21 -18.97 3.77
N TYR A 230 15.04 -19.97 4.07
CA TYR A 230 15.90 -20.68 3.10
C TYR A 230 16.02 -22.16 3.46
N TYR A 231 16.40 -22.98 2.50
CA TYR A 231 16.68 -24.41 2.70
C TYR A 231 18.16 -24.63 3.00
N SER A 232 18.47 -25.54 3.92
CA SER A 232 19.84 -26.02 4.13
C SER A 232 20.39 -26.68 2.86
N THR A 233 21.70 -26.79 2.73
CA THR A 233 22.35 -27.47 1.58
C THR A 233 21.83 -28.90 1.39
N ALA A 234 21.61 -29.64 2.47
CA ALA A 234 21.04 -31.00 2.43
C ALA A 234 19.61 -30.98 1.85
N ASN A 235 18.75 -30.07 2.32
CA ASN A 235 17.37 -29.94 1.83
C ASN A 235 17.31 -29.39 0.40
N MET A 236 18.24 -28.51 0.01
CA MET A 236 18.41 -28.06 -1.37
C MET A 236 18.71 -29.24 -2.31
N ASN A 237 19.61 -30.15 -1.94
CA ASN A 237 19.94 -31.34 -2.73
C ASN A 237 18.73 -32.27 -2.85
N LYS A 238 17.94 -32.46 -1.77
CA LYS A 238 16.71 -33.25 -1.81
C LYS A 238 15.68 -32.64 -2.78
N LEU A 239 15.53 -31.30 -2.77
CA LEU A 239 14.64 -30.56 -3.70
C LEU A 239 15.08 -30.77 -5.15
N ILE A 240 16.40 -30.69 -5.44
CA ILE A 240 16.95 -30.90 -6.78
C ILE A 240 16.63 -32.30 -7.24
N ALA A 241 16.91 -33.35 -6.43
CA ALA A 241 16.63 -34.73 -6.75
C ALA A 241 15.14 -34.98 -7.01
N ALA A 242 14.27 -34.46 -6.16
CA ALA A 242 12.82 -34.57 -6.31
C ALA A 242 12.32 -33.90 -7.59
N ALA A 243 12.80 -32.67 -7.88
CA ALA A 243 12.44 -31.94 -9.10
C ALA A 243 12.92 -32.71 -10.37
N LEU A 244 14.13 -33.25 -10.38
CA LEU A 244 14.64 -34.06 -11.48
C LEU A 244 13.84 -35.36 -11.65
N LYS A 245 13.44 -36.02 -10.54
CA LYS A 245 12.57 -37.20 -10.59
C LYS A 245 11.21 -36.86 -11.23
N LEU A 246 10.56 -35.78 -10.80
CA LEU A 246 9.25 -35.35 -11.32
C LEU A 246 9.35 -34.82 -12.75
N SER A 247 10.49 -34.28 -13.17
CA SER A 247 10.68 -33.78 -14.54
C SER A 247 10.62 -34.87 -15.62
N LYS A 248 10.73 -36.16 -15.24
CA LYS A 248 10.50 -37.30 -16.14
C LYS A 248 9.04 -37.38 -16.63
N GLN A 249 8.09 -36.79 -15.88
CA GLN A 249 6.68 -36.67 -16.27
C GLN A 249 6.52 -35.49 -17.21
N HIS A 250 5.93 -35.72 -18.41
CA HIS A 250 5.82 -34.71 -19.45
C HIS A 250 5.11 -33.42 -19.01
N ASP A 251 3.99 -33.55 -18.30
CA ASP A 251 3.17 -32.41 -17.84
C ASP A 251 3.86 -31.57 -16.74
N LYS A 252 4.85 -32.12 -16.03
CA LYS A 252 5.59 -31.47 -14.94
C LYS A 252 6.95 -30.94 -15.36
N ARG A 253 7.50 -31.42 -16.47
CA ARG A 253 8.88 -31.16 -16.91
C ARG A 253 9.23 -29.71 -16.98
N THR A 254 8.48 -28.92 -17.73
CA THR A 254 8.74 -27.48 -17.90
C THR A 254 8.71 -26.73 -16.57
N GLY A 255 7.73 -27.05 -15.71
CA GLY A 255 7.63 -26.46 -14.38
C GLY A 255 8.79 -26.80 -13.45
N CYS A 256 9.22 -28.10 -13.46
CA CYS A 256 10.39 -28.53 -12.70
C CYS A 256 11.67 -27.82 -13.16
N TYR A 257 11.88 -27.70 -14.46
CA TYR A 257 13.04 -27.00 -15.01
C TYR A 257 13.03 -25.51 -14.69
N ALA A 258 11.87 -24.84 -14.69
CA ALA A 258 11.74 -23.45 -14.29
C ALA A 258 12.05 -23.25 -12.78
N ILE A 259 11.63 -24.19 -11.92
CA ILE A 259 11.95 -24.17 -10.48
C ILE A 259 13.45 -24.36 -10.26
N LEU A 260 14.07 -25.37 -10.90
CA LEU A 260 15.51 -25.61 -10.80
C LEU A 260 16.33 -24.43 -11.33
N ALA A 261 15.94 -23.82 -12.45
CA ALA A 261 16.59 -22.63 -12.97
C ALA A 261 16.54 -21.47 -11.95
N SER A 262 15.42 -21.31 -11.24
CA SER A 262 15.28 -20.29 -10.19
C SER A 262 16.26 -20.51 -9.04
N LEU A 263 16.48 -21.77 -8.65
CA LEU A 263 17.44 -22.14 -7.63
C LEU A 263 18.89 -21.93 -8.12
N PHE A 264 19.23 -22.36 -9.34
CA PHE A 264 20.60 -22.34 -9.85
C PHE A 264 21.11 -20.94 -10.21
N CYS A 265 20.21 -20.00 -10.52
CA CYS A 265 20.61 -18.64 -10.84
C CYS A 265 20.25 -17.60 -9.76
N GLY A 266 19.57 -17.99 -8.69
CA GLY A 266 19.11 -17.06 -7.67
C GLY A 266 18.12 -16.00 -8.19
N GLY A 267 17.49 -16.23 -9.34
CA GLY A 267 16.53 -15.31 -9.95
C GLY A 267 15.20 -15.26 -9.22
N ARG A 268 14.46 -14.13 -9.36
CA ARG A 268 13.06 -14.10 -8.91
C ARG A 268 12.23 -15.01 -9.80
N PRO A 269 11.62 -16.11 -9.27
CA PRO A 269 10.99 -17.12 -10.10
C PRO A 269 10.01 -16.53 -11.12
N GLN A 270 8.97 -15.83 -10.65
CA GLN A 270 7.87 -15.37 -11.50
C GLN A 270 8.21 -14.17 -12.39
N SER A 271 9.12 -13.27 -11.97
CA SER A 271 9.38 -12.02 -12.67
C SER A 271 10.66 -11.99 -13.48
N GLU A 272 11.59 -12.92 -13.22
CA GLU A 272 12.88 -12.96 -13.91
C GLU A 272 13.11 -14.30 -14.63
N VAL A 273 12.76 -15.43 -14.00
CA VAL A 273 13.12 -16.75 -14.53
C VAL A 273 12.04 -17.33 -15.45
N PHE A 274 10.79 -17.39 -15.00
CA PHE A 274 9.73 -18.11 -15.74
C PHE A 274 9.38 -17.47 -17.09
N ASN A 275 9.69 -16.20 -17.29
CA ASN A 275 9.46 -15.48 -18.53
C ASN A 275 10.71 -15.28 -19.37
N LEU A 276 11.82 -15.99 -19.05
CA LEU A 276 13.02 -15.95 -19.86
C LEU A 276 12.73 -16.39 -21.30
N THR A 277 13.35 -15.66 -22.22
CA THR A 277 13.34 -16.02 -23.64
C THR A 277 14.72 -16.51 -24.06
N VAL A 278 14.77 -17.32 -25.10
CA VAL A 278 16.01 -17.98 -25.56
C VAL A 278 17.05 -16.94 -26.00
N ASP A 279 16.62 -15.86 -26.63
CA ASP A 279 17.48 -14.75 -27.07
C ASP A 279 18.12 -13.94 -25.94
N GLN A 280 17.68 -14.13 -24.69
CA GLN A 280 18.27 -13.49 -23.52
C GLN A 280 19.50 -14.26 -22.99
N ILE A 281 19.71 -15.50 -23.45
CA ILE A 281 20.74 -16.39 -22.92
C ILE A 281 21.96 -16.34 -23.81
N ASP A 282 23.07 -15.90 -23.28
CA ASP A 282 24.38 -15.91 -23.92
C ASP A 282 25.27 -16.94 -23.20
N LEU A 283 25.30 -18.16 -23.73
CA LEU A 283 26.11 -19.26 -23.19
C LEU A 283 27.60 -19.06 -23.43
N LYS A 284 27.99 -18.33 -24.46
CA LYS A 284 29.38 -18.04 -24.78
C LYS A 284 30.03 -17.14 -23.71
N ASN A 285 29.31 -16.09 -23.34
CA ASN A 285 29.76 -15.14 -22.34
C ASN A 285 29.25 -15.50 -20.92
N MET A 286 28.52 -16.59 -20.76
CA MET A 286 27.96 -17.08 -19.51
C MET A 286 27.10 -16.04 -18.80
N VAL A 287 26.19 -15.38 -19.53
CA VAL A 287 25.31 -14.32 -18.99
C VAL A 287 23.88 -14.45 -19.49
N ILE A 288 22.94 -13.88 -18.71
CA ILE A 288 21.55 -13.66 -19.08
C ILE A 288 21.30 -12.17 -19.18
N HIS A 289 20.80 -11.70 -20.33
CA HIS A 289 20.49 -10.30 -20.59
C HIS A 289 19.04 -10.00 -20.26
N TYR A 290 18.81 -9.18 -19.23
CA TYR A 290 17.47 -8.72 -18.84
C TYR A 290 17.17 -7.36 -19.46
N LYS A 291 16.29 -7.31 -20.45
CA LYS A 291 15.90 -6.06 -21.17
C LYS A 291 14.91 -5.20 -20.36
N LYS A 292 14.05 -5.82 -19.54
CA LYS A 292 13.02 -5.13 -18.74
C LYS A 292 12.81 -5.84 -17.40
N THR A 293 13.37 -5.29 -16.32
CA THR A 293 13.09 -5.75 -14.96
C THR A 293 12.59 -4.60 -14.10
N LYS A 294 12.18 -4.90 -12.85
CA LYS A 294 11.82 -3.87 -11.86
C LYS A 294 12.96 -2.86 -11.62
N THR A 295 14.20 -3.29 -11.85
CA THR A 295 15.41 -2.49 -11.59
C THR A 295 16.04 -1.90 -12.86
N GLY A 296 15.44 -2.09 -14.03
CA GLY A 296 15.92 -1.66 -15.33
C GLY A 296 16.58 -2.78 -16.13
N GLN A 297 17.39 -2.44 -17.13
CA GLN A 297 18.21 -3.40 -17.86
C GLN A 297 19.43 -3.80 -17.04
N TRP A 298 19.79 -5.06 -17.06
CA TRP A 298 21.01 -5.56 -16.43
C TRP A 298 21.36 -6.96 -16.93
N THR A 299 22.61 -7.36 -16.69
CA THR A 299 23.14 -8.64 -17.10
C THR A 299 23.45 -9.46 -15.84
N ARG A 300 22.98 -10.72 -15.82
CA ARG A 300 23.25 -11.67 -14.75
C ARG A 300 24.31 -12.65 -15.17
N PRO A 301 25.39 -12.84 -14.41
CA PRO A 301 26.29 -13.98 -14.61
C PRO A 301 25.54 -15.32 -14.45
N ILE A 302 25.94 -16.33 -15.18
CA ILE A 302 25.38 -17.69 -15.09
C ILE A 302 26.39 -18.58 -14.36
N THR A 303 25.93 -19.33 -13.36
CA THR A 303 26.76 -20.33 -12.69
C THR A 303 27.00 -21.54 -13.61
N PRO A 304 28.13 -22.28 -13.48
CA PRO A 304 28.35 -23.51 -14.25
C PRO A 304 27.18 -24.50 -14.15
N ARG A 305 26.59 -24.63 -12.96
CA ARG A 305 25.41 -25.49 -12.75
C ARG A 305 24.18 -25.01 -13.55
N MET A 306 24.00 -23.71 -13.66
CA MET A 306 22.94 -23.18 -14.51
C MET A 306 23.24 -23.39 -16.00
N VAL A 307 24.50 -23.32 -16.43
CA VAL A 307 24.89 -23.62 -17.83
C VAL A 307 24.55 -25.08 -18.20
N GLU A 308 24.88 -26.04 -17.35
CA GLU A 308 24.50 -27.43 -17.54
C GLU A 308 23.00 -27.61 -17.68
N HIS A 309 22.24 -26.95 -16.79
CA HIS A 309 20.78 -27.01 -16.81
C HIS A 309 20.20 -26.37 -18.08
N LEU A 310 20.74 -25.23 -18.54
CA LEU A 310 20.33 -24.60 -19.79
C LEU A 310 20.64 -25.47 -21.01
N LYS A 311 21.83 -26.09 -21.06
CA LYS A 311 22.18 -27.07 -22.12
C LYS A 311 21.17 -28.23 -22.17
N LEU A 312 20.78 -28.78 -21.02
CA LEU A 312 19.76 -29.81 -20.94
C LEU A 312 18.41 -29.34 -21.51
N ILE A 313 17.95 -28.15 -21.14
CA ILE A 313 16.69 -27.59 -21.64
C ILE A 313 16.75 -27.37 -23.14
N ILE A 314 17.85 -26.81 -23.65
CA ILE A 314 18.06 -26.53 -25.08
C ILE A 314 18.09 -27.85 -25.86
N LYS A 315 18.77 -28.90 -25.35
CA LYS A 315 18.76 -30.22 -25.93
C LYS A 315 17.34 -30.77 -26.09
N HIS A 316 16.53 -30.76 -25.04
CA HIS A 316 15.13 -31.20 -25.14
C HIS A 316 14.32 -30.42 -26.15
N ARG A 317 14.62 -29.15 -26.34
CA ARG A 317 13.96 -28.33 -27.37
C ARG A 317 14.40 -28.71 -28.76
N SER A 318 15.67 -29.08 -28.95
CA SER A 318 16.22 -29.54 -30.25
C SER A 318 15.75 -30.94 -30.63
N ASP A 319 15.53 -31.81 -29.63
CA ASP A 319 15.10 -33.20 -29.83
C ASP A 319 13.57 -33.33 -30.08
N ALA A 320 12.90 -32.20 -30.39
CA ALA A 320 11.45 -32.13 -30.65
C ALA A 320 10.61 -32.70 -29.48
N ASP A 321 11.04 -32.44 -28.24
CA ASP A 321 10.29 -32.81 -27.04
C ASP A 321 8.91 -32.16 -27.05
N PRO A 322 7.81 -32.94 -26.99
CA PRO A 322 6.44 -32.40 -27.16
C PRO A 322 6.05 -31.41 -26.07
N VAL A 323 6.82 -31.28 -25.01
CA VAL A 323 6.57 -30.30 -23.91
C VAL A 323 7.39 -29.04 -24.06
N LEU A 324 8.61 -29.13 -24.60
CA LEU A 324 9.53 -27.98 -24.69
C LEU A 324 9.73 -27.48 -26.13
N TYR A 325 9.55 -28.33 -27.12
CA TYR A 325 9.64 -27.95 -28.52
C TYR A 325 8.35 -27.34 -29.02
N PHE A 326 8.45 -26.20 -29.67
CA PHE A 326 7.36 -25.54 -30.38
C PHE A 326 7.92 -24.98 -31.69
N PRO A 327 7.23 -25.15 -32.83
CA PRO A 327 7.62 -24.55 -34.11
C PRO A 327 7.81 -23.03 -34.00
N LYS A 328 8.59 -22.44 -34.91
CA LYS A 328 8.88 -20.99 -34.88
C LYS A 328 7.61 -20.13 -35.00
N GLU A 329 6.58 -20.63 -35.65
CA GLU A 329 5.27 -20.01 -35.83
C GLU A 329 4.46 -19.97 -34.54
N ASP A 330 4.75 -20.88 -33.59
CA ASP A 330 4.09 -20.87 -32.26
C ASP A 330 4.67 -19.78 -31.37
N LEU A 331 3.83 -18.92 -30.85
CA LEU A 331 4.20 -17.82 -29.96
C LEU A 331 4.98 -18.27 -28.70
N ARG A 332 4.88 -19.56 -28.34
CA ARG A 332 5.61 -20.16 -27.21
C ARG A 332 7.06 -20.45 -27.54
N HIS A 333 7.43 -20.53 -28.81
CA HIS A 333 8.78 -20.88 -29.28
C HIS A 333 9.88 -20.01 -28.67
N LYS A 334 9.61 -18.72 -28.50
CA LYS A 334 10.57 -17.77 -27.93
C LYS A 334 10.89 -17.98 -26.45
N TYR A 335 9.99 -18.62 -25.67
CA TYR A 335 10.16 -18.76 -24.23
C TYR A 335 10.99 -20.00 -23.88
N LEU A 336 11.90 -19.84 -22.91
CA LEU A 336 12.70 -20.94 -22.39
C LEU A 336 11.83 -22.00 -21.68
N PHE A 337 10.80 -21.53 -20.98
CA PHE A 337 9.81 -22.34 -20.25
C PHE A 337 8.42 -22.15 -20.82
N PRO A 338 8.11 -22.73 -21.98
CA PRO A 338 6.80 -22.60 -22.62
C PRO A 338 5.71 -23.26 -21.78
N ASN A 339 4.48 -22.78 -21.88
CA ASN A 339 3.34 -23.32 -21.16
C ASN A 339 2.62 -24.37 -22.03
N SER A 340 2.77 -25.63 -21.67
CA SER A 340 2.10 -26.76 -22.35
C SER A 340 0.55 -26.67 -22.34
N ASN A 341 0.00 -25.93 -21.37
CA ASN A 341 -1.45 -25.75 -21.25
C ASN A 341 -2.01 -24.55 -22.05
N TYR A 342 -1.19 -23.85 -22.86
CA TYR A 342 -1.67 -22.75 -23.69
C TYR A 342 -2.74 -23.24 -24.68
N GLY A 343 -3.84 -22.51 -24.76
CA GLY A 343 -4.98 -22.88 -25.61
C GLY A 343 -5.96 -23.88 -24.99
N LEU A 344 -5.53 -24.70 -24.01
CA LEU A 344 -6.43 -25.65 -23.36
C LEU A 344 -7.54 -24.94 -22.58
N ILE A 345 -8.77 -25.41 -22.79
CA ILE A 345 -9.94 -24.89 -22.08
C ILE A 345 -9.93 -25.34 -20.63
N ARG A 346 -9.95 -24.40 -19.70
CA ARG A 346 -9.97 -24.67 -18.25
C ARG A 346 -11.16 -24.00 -17.57
N ARG A 347 -11.71 -24.70 -16.58
CA ARG A 347 -12.74 -24.12 -15.71
C ARG A 347 -12.13 -23.05 -14.80
N SER A 348 -12.66 -21.84 -14.87
CA SER A 348 -12.31 -20.73 -14.00
C SER A 348 -13.54 -20.31 -13.18
N LYS A 349 -13.33 -19.48 -12.14
CA LYS A 349 -14.45 -18.86 -11.38
C LYS A 349 -15.44 -18.08 -12.26
N ARG A 350 -15.04 -17.73 -13.51
CA ARG A 350 -15.83 -16.98 -14.49
C ARG A 350 -16.25 -17.84 -15.70
N GLY A 351 -16.34 -19.17 -15.53
CA GLY A 351 -16.70 -20.11 -16.58
C GLY A 351 -15.49 -20.72 -17.32
N LEU A 352 -15.77 -21.42 -18.43
CA LEU A 352 -14.76 -22.08 -19.27
C LEU A 352 -14.01 -21.05 -20.11
N LYS A 353 -12.69 -21.00 -20.00
CA LYS A 353 -11.83 -20.09 -20.78
C LYS A 353 -10.54 -20.76 -21.21
N PRO A 354 -10.04 -20.46 -22.43
CA PRO A 354 -8.74 -20.94 -22.87
C PRO A 354 -7.59 -20.33 -22.04
N CYS A 355 -6.57 -21.11 -21.78
CA CYS A 355 -5.35 -20.60 -21.14
C CYS A 355 -4.58 -19.73 -22.15
N LYS A 356 -4.41 -18.45 -21.83
CA LYS A 356 -3.69 -17.46 -22.66
C LYS A 356 -2.23 -17.24 -22.24
N LEU A 357 -1.71 -18.05 -21.32
CA LEU A 357 -0.35 -17.89 -20.79
C LEU A 357 0.64 -18.62 -21.70
N LEU A 358 1.52 -17.89 -22.37
CA LEU A 358 2.52 -18.43 -23.29
C LEU A 358 3.68 -19.15 -22.58
N HIS A 359 3.99 -18.77 -21.33
CA HIS A 359 5.05 -19.35 -20.52
C HIS A 359 4.51 -19.81 -19.17
N VAL A 360 5.30 -20.61 -18.48
CA VAL A 360 5.02 -21.05 -17.11
C VAL A 360 4.90 -19.82 -16.19
N LYS A 361 3.84 -19.77 -15.40
CA LYS A 361 3.59 -18.65 -14.48
C LYS A 361 3.30 -19.08 -13.05
N ASP A 362 2.48 -20.11 -12.87
CA ASP A 362 2.08 -20.61 -11.55
C ASP A 362 2.49 -22.09 -11.40
N VAL A 363 3.50 -22.29 -10.61
CA VAL A 363 4.03 -23.63 -10.27
C VAL A 363 3.85 -23.96 -8.78
N ARG A 364 3.01 -23.24 -8.06
CA ARG A 364 2.86 -23.42 -6.59
C ARG A 364 2.43 -24.84 -6.24
N LYS A 365 1.48 -25.42 -6.97
CA LYS A 365 1.04 -26.81 -6.77
C LYS A 365 2.16 -27.80 -7.02
N LEU A 366 2.89 -27.62 -8.12
CA LEU A 366 4.03 -28.45 -8.46
C LEU A 366 5.15 -28.31 -7.44
N PHE A 367 5.42 -27.09 -6.98
CA PHE A 367 6.44 -26.88 -5.95
C PHE A 367 6.06 -27.52 -4.61
N ALA A 368 4.77 -27.49 -4.23
CA ALA A 368 4.28 -28.22 -3.07
C ALA A 368 4.46 -29.73 -3.21
N GLU A 369 4.24 -30.29 -4.41
CA GLU A 369 4.50 -31.70 -4.69
C GLU A 369 5.99 -32.04 -4.60
N ILE A 370 6.86 -31.19 -5.18
CA ILE A 370 8.33 -31.36 -5.08
C ILE A 370 8.76 -31.36 -3.62
N LYS A 371 8.27 -30.43 -2.80
CA LYS A 371 8.58 -30.37 -1.36
C LYS A 371 8.15 -31.64 -0.63
N LYS A 372 6.93 -32.12 -0.92
CA LYS A 372 6.42 -33.38 -0.36
C LYS A 372 7.29 -34.57 -0.72
N VAL A 373 7.68 -34.69 -1.99
CA VAL A 373 8.58 -35.79 -2.47
C VAL A 373 9.96 -35.67 -1.85
N ALA A 374 10.46 -34.45 -1.65
CA ALA A 374 11.76 -34.20 -1.04
C ALA A 374 11.76 -34.36 0.49
N GLY A 375 10.60 -34.39 1.13
CA GLY A 375 10.49 -34.45 2.60
C GLY A 375 11.10 -33.22 3.28
N VAL A 376 10.82 -32.01 2.74
CA VAL A 376 11.36 -30.74 3.25
C VAL A 376 10.26 -29.79 3.68
N GLU A 377 10.65 -28.73 4.43
CA GLU A 377 9.72 -27.74 5.00
C GLU A 377 8.89 -27.04 3.93
N ASP A 378 7.68 -26.60 4.31
CA ASP A 378 6.78 -25.85 3.44
C ASP A 378 7.17 -24.35 3.38
N ARG A 379 8.05 -24.04 2.43
CA ARG A 379 8.47 -22.67 2.14
C ARG A 379 7.93 -22.20 0.78
N ASP A 380 7.89 -20.89 0.54
CA ASP A 380 7.42 -20.35 -0.72
C ASP A 380 8.49 -20.40 -1.84
N LEU A 381 8.08 -20.07 -3.08
CA LEU A 381 9.02 -20.05 -4.22
C LEU A 381 10.13 -19.01 -4.09
N LYS A 382 9.93 -17.97 -3.27
CA LYS A 382 10.94 -16.93 -3.07
C LYS A 382 12.09 -17.44 -2.24
N SER A 383 11.85 -18.44 -1.38
CA SER A 383 12.88 -19.10 -0.58
C SER A 383 14.00 -19.69 -1.42
N LEU A 384 13.72 -20.11 -2.69
CA LEU A 384 14.75 -20.60 -3.61
C LEU A 384 15.85 -19.56 -3.87
N ARG A 385 15.46 -18.28 -3.97
CA ARG A 385 16.42 -17.17 -4.13
C ARG A 385 17.19 -16.91 -2.84
N HIS A 386 16.54 -17.01 -1.69
CA HIS A 386 17.22 -16.91 -0.40
C HIS A 386 18.19 -18.06 -0.20
N THR A 387 17.79 -19.30 -0.55
CA THR A 387 18.64 -20.49 -0.53
C THR A 387 19.89 -20.32 -1.40
N PHE A 388 19.75 -19.81 -2.62
CA PHE A 388 20.90 -19.52 -3.48
C PHE A 388 21.86 -18.51 -2.82
N ALA A 389 21.33 -17.44 -2.25
CA ALA A 389 22.14 -16.41 -1.63
C ALA A 389 22.90 -16.93 -0.41
N VAL A 390 22.21 -17.67 0.49
CA VAL A 390 22.80 -18.27 1.68
C VAL A 390 23.85 -19.33 1.29
N PHE A 391 23.55 -20.16 0.30
CA PHE A 391 24.51 -21.13 -0.24
C PHE A 391 25.78 -20.42 -0.75
N CYS A 392 25.65 -19.31 -1.50
CA CYS A 392 26.81 -18.55 -1.95
C CYS A 392 27.63 -17.99 -0.78
N VAL A 393 26.96 -17.48 0.27
CA VAL A 393 27.64 -17.00 1.48
C VAL A 393 28.39 -18.14 2.17
N SER A 394 27.77 -19.31 2.35
CA SER A 394 28.41 -20.49 2.96
C SER A 394 29.60 -21.03 2.17
N GLN A 395 29.70 -20.65 0.89
CA GLN A 395 30.87 -20.97 0.04
C GLN A 395 31.92 -19.85 0.04
N GLY A 396 31.85 -18.87 0.95
CA GLY A 396 32.81 -17.76 1.05
C GLY A 396 32.71 -16.74 -0.08
N ILE A 397 31.62 -16.73 -0.87
CA ILE A 397 31.45 -15.78 -1.95
C ILE A 397 31.11 -14.40 -1.38
N SER A 398 31.88 -13.37 -1.76
CA SER A 398 31.67 -12.03 -1.23
C SER A 398 30.28 -11.48 -1.52
N LEU A 399 29.72 -10.69 -0.57
CA LEU A 399 28.40 -10.07 -0.71
C LEU A 399 28.28 -9.20 -1.97
N ARG A 400 29.37 -8.60 -2.44
CA ARG A 400 29.42 -7.80 -3.69
C ARG A 400 29.18 -8.66 -4.92
N VAL A 401 29.73 -9.88 -4.96
CA VAL A 401 29.50 -10.83 -6.05
C VAL A 401 28.07 -11.35 -5.98
N ILE A 402 27.58 -11.71 -4.79
CA ILE A 402 26.18 -12.14 -4.56
C ILE A 402 25.21 -11.03 -4.97
N GLN A 403 25.51 -9.77 -4.64
CA GLN A 403 24.71 -8.60 -5.07
C GLN A 403 24.52 -8.57 -6.59
N LYS A 404 25.61 -8.82 -7.37
CA LYS A 404 25.56 -8.89 -8.85
C LYS A 404 24.70 -10.06 -9.33
N TYR A 405 24.88 -11.25 -8.78
CA TYR A 405 24.04 -12.41 -9.12
C TYR A 405 22.56 -12.19 -8.84
N LEU A 406 22.25 -11.52 -7.73
CA LEU A 406 20.85 -11.22 -7.36
C LEU A 406 20.26 -9.98 -8.07
N GLY A 407 21.10 -9.13 -8.67
CA GLY A 407 20.67 -7.88 -9.28
C GLY A 407 20.10 -6.89 -8.26
N HIS A 408 20.72 -6.80 -7.07
CA HIS A 408 20.35 -5.81 -6.07
C HIS A 408 21.01 -4.47 -6.38
N LYS A 409 20.21 -3.38 -6.40
CA LYS A 409 20.73 -2.03 -6.60
C LYS A 409 21.58 -1.54 -5.43
N SER A 410 21.21 -1.94 -4.21
CA SER A 410 21.92 -1.59 -2.98
C SER A 410 22.50 -2.84 -2.33
N ILE A 411 23.72 -2.74 -1.79
CA ILE A 411 24.37 -3.78 -1.02
C ILE A 411 23.58 -4.11 0.25
N GLN A 412 22.97 -3.10 0.88
CA GLN A 412 22.12 -3.26 2.07
C GLN A 412 21.01 -4.30 1.90
N THR A 413 20.53 -4.50 0.66
CA THR A 413 19.56 -5.56 0.37
C THR A 413 20.19 -6.96 0.41
N THR A 414 21.52 -7.05 0.27
CA THR A 414 22.27 -8.31 0.29
C THR A 414 22.84 -8.59 1.68
N GLU A 415 23.08 -7.55 2.47
CA GLU A 415 23.58 -7.63 3.85
C GLU A 415 22.67 -8.44 4.78
N ILE A 416 21.38 -8.60 4.42
CA ILE A 416 20.47 -9.49 5.16
C ILE A 416 20.99 -10.94 5.22
N TYR A 417 21.83 -11.35 4.28
CA TYR A 417 22.43 -12.68 4.26
C TYR A 417 23.74 -12.75 5.06
N ALA A 418 24.32 -11.62 5.45
CA ALA A 418 25.50 -11.59 6.30
C ALA A 418 25.22 -12.13 7.71
N ALA A 419 24.01 -11.89 8.23
CA ALA A 419 23.61 -12.38 9.55
C ALA A 419 23.49 -13.92 9.63
N VAL A 420 23.46 -14.63 8.49
CA VAL A 420 23.43 -16.10 8.41
C VAL A 420 24.84 -16.68 8.58
N THR A 421 25.84 -15.82 8.68
CA THR A 421 27.27 -16.19 8.68
C THR A 421 27.83 -16.48 10.07
N ASP A 422 27.06 -16.42 11.15
CA ASP A 422 27.62 -16.68 12.49
C ASP A 422 28.21 -18.10 12.59
N ASP A 423 27.52 -19.12 12.04
CA ASP A 423 28.06 -20.47 11.93
C ASP A 423 29.29 -20.55 10.98
N PHE A 424 29.30 -19.72 9.95
CA PHE A 424 30.42 -19.64 9.00
C PHE A 424 31.60 -18.89 9.59
N ILE A 425 31.36 -17.80 10.34
CA ILE A 425 32.41 -17.07 11.07
C ILE A 425 33.10 -17.99 12.05
N GLN A 426 32.37 -18.85 12.75
CA GLN A 426 32.96 -19.81 13.65
C GLN A 426 33.85 -20.83 12.91
N GLN A 427 33.39 -21.39 11.78
CA GLN A 427 34.19 -22.27 10.94
C GLN A 427 35.44 -21.59 10.34
N GLU A 428 35.31 -20.34 9.88
CA GLU A 428 36.45 -19.55 9.38
C GLU A 428 37.42 -19.14 10.50
N SER A 429 36.91 -18.89 11.71
CA SER A 429 37.75 -18.65 12.89
C SER A 429 38.61 -19.86 13.26
N GLU A 430 38.07 -21.09 13.11
CA GLU A 430 38.83 -22.32 13.29
C GLU A 430 39.93 -22.47 12.22
N LYS A 431 39.65 -22.09 10.97
CA LYS A 431 40.68 -22.10 9.90
C LYS A 431 41.76 -21.05 10.13
N ILE A 432 41.37 -19.85 10.63
CA ILE A 432 42.33 -18.82 11.03
C ILE A 432 43.19 -19.32 12.16
N ALA A 433 42.60 -19.94 13.18
CA ALA A 433 43.35 -20.52 14.30
C ALA A 433 44.32 -21.63 13.84
N ALA A 434 43.90 -22.51 12.91
CA ALA A 434 44.75 -23.53 12.33
C ALA A 434 45.89 -22.95 11.48
N GLY A 435 45.76 -21.77 10.91
CA GLY A 435 46.79 -21.07 10.15
C GLY A 435 47.88 -20.41 11.02
N TYR A 436 47.66 -20.31 12.33
CA TYR A 436 48.66 -19.81 13.31
C TYR A 436 49.48 -20.88 13.96
N VAL A 437 49.34 -22.14 13.52
CA VAL A 437 50.24 -23.20 14.03
C VAL A 437 51.60 -23.01 13.33
N ALA A 438 52.55 -22.47 14.11
CA ALA A 438 53.93 -22.33 13.72
C ALA A 438 54.65 -23.69 13.68
#